data_a58b123ed96755e58e467ba1c5a551a7
#
_entry.id   a58b123ed96755e58e467ba1c5a551a7
#
_cell.length_a   1.000
_cell.length_b   1.000
_cell.length_c   1.000
_cell.angle_alpha   90.00
_cell.angle_beta   90.00
_cell.angle_gamma   90.00
#
_symmetry.space_group_name_H-M   'P 1'
#
loop_
_entity.id
_entity.type
_entity.pdbx_description
1 polymer ?
#
loop_
_entity_poly.entity_id
_entity_poly.type
_entity_poly.pdbx_seq_one_letter_code
_entity_poly.pdbx_strand_id
1 'polypeptide(L)'
;MKYEENVDLKKLNTYRIGGIAKYLIKPSDMEELKNTIEELIKKDIKYYILGGGSNVILPDGDFDGAIIKLDKLNTFLIKESCVFAGSGLSLNEFIKKCLDEGYTNFTNLYGIPGSLGGAIIGN
;
A
#
# COMPACT_ATOMS: atom_id res chain seq x y z
N MET A 1 -12.37 9.96 9.43
CA MET A 1 -11.20 9.77 8.54
C MET A 1 -10.02 10.53 9.14
N LYS A 2 -8.95 9.82 9.45
CA LYS A 2 -7.69 10.45 9.92
C LYS A 2 -6.79 10.67 8.72
N TYR A 3 -6.25 11.87 8.56
CA TYR A 3 -5.38 12.23 7.45
C TYR A 3 -4.29 13.21 7.87
N GLU A 4 -3.20 13.19 7.13
CA GLU A 4 -2.15 14.20 7.16
C GLU A 4 -2.36 15.15 5.98
N GLU A 5 -2.09 16.44 6.15
CA GLU A 5 -2.23 17.44 5.09
C GLU A 5 -0.88 17.87 4.52
N ASN A 6 -0.89 18.26 3.26
CA ASN A 6 0.27 18.83 2.55
C ASN A 6 1.51 17.94 2.61
N VAL A 7 1.33 16.68 2.22
CA VAL A 7 2.37 15.65 2.31
C VAL A 7 3.24 15.65 1.07
N ASP A 8 4.56 15.66 1.27
CA ASP A 8 5.54 15.58 0.20
C ASP A 8 5.56 14.18 -0.42
N LEU A 9 5.14 14.08 -1.68
CA LEU A 9 5.06 12.83 -2.44
C LEU A 9 6.43 12.17 -2.65
N LYS A 10 7.51 12.95 -2.65
CA LYS A 10 8.89 12.42 -2.76
C LYS A 10 9.24 11.42 -1.67
N LYS A 11 8.60 11.55 -0.50
CA LYS A 11 8.80 10.65 0.65
C LYS A 11 8.04 9.34 0.52
N LEU A 12 7.11 9.23 -0.44
CA LEU A 12 6.19 8.12 -0.59
C LEU A 12 6.58 7.14 -1.71
N ASN A 13 7.63 7.41 -2.46
CA ASN A 13 8.06 6.56 -3.55
C ASN A 13 9.58 6.42 -3.63
N THR A 14 10.04 5.33 -4.25
CA THR A 14 11.46 4.99 -4.38
C THR A 14 12.22 5.99 -5.25
N TYR A 15 11.58 6.51 -6.29
CA TYR A 15 12.21 7.44 -7.24
C TYR A 15 12.35 8.86 -6.68
N ARG A 16 11.72 9.15 -5.54
CA ARG A 16 11.73 10.47 -4.89
C ARG A 16 11.29 11.59 -5.81
N ILE A 17 10.23 11.34 -6.55
CA ILE A 17 9.61 12.28 -7.48
C ILE A 17 8.21 12.63 -7.00
N GLY A 18 7.80 13.87 -7.15
CA GLY A 18 6.45 14.33 -6.87
C GLY A 18 6.38 15.68 -6.19
N GLY A 19 5.22 16.31 -6.25
CA GLY A 19 4.86 17.54 -5.54
C GLY A 19 4.25 17.24 -4.18
N ILE A 20 3.27 18.04 -3.80
CA ILE A 20 2.56 17.94 -2.51
C ILE A 20 1.18 17.34 -2.74
N ALA A 21 0.83 16.30 -2.01
CA ALA A 21 -0.54 15.79 -1.94
C ALA A 21 -1.31 16.49 -0.83
N LYS A 22 -2.55 16.85 -1.12
CA LYS A 22 -3.40 17.53 -0.13
C LYS A 22 -3.66 16.65 1.09
N TYR A 23 -3.93 15.37 0.88
CA TYR A 23 -4.22 14.43 1.96
C TYR A 23 -3.41 13.14 1.82
N LEU A 24 -2.91 12.64 2.94
CA LEU A 24 -2.39 11.28 3.08
C LEU A 24 -3.22 10.54 4.13
N ILE A 25 -3.75 9.38 3.76
CA ILE A 25 -4.59 8.55 4.61
C ILE A 25 -3.96 7.18 4.72
N LYS A 26 -3.87 6.65 5.94
CA LYS A 26 -3.30 5.32 6.23
C LYS A 26 -4.31 4.51 7.04
N PRO A 27 -5.28 3.87 6.38
CA PRO A 27 -6.28 3.07 7.07
C PRO A 27 -5.62 1.90 7.81
N SER A 28 -6.10 1.63 9.01
CA SER A 28 -5.58 0.58 9.89
C SER A 28 -6.23 -0.79 9.67
N ASP A 29 -7.40 -0.81 9.05
CA ASP A 29 -8.15 -2.02 8.72
C ASP A 29 -9.03 -1.83 7.48
N MET A 30 -9.69 -2.91 7.06
CA MET A 30 -10.52 -2.91 5.86
C MET A 30 -11.80 -2.08 6.01
N GLU A 31 -12.33 -1.96 7.21
CA GLU A 31 -13.51 -1.14 7.48
C GLU A 31 -13.16 0.35 7.35
N GLU A 32 -12.04 0.77 7.93
CA GLU A 32 -11.54 2.14 7.79
C GLU A 32 -11.22 2.47 6.33
N LEU A 33 -10.62 1.53 5.58
CA LEU A 33 -10.38 1.71 4.15
C LEU A 33 -11.67 1.93 3.36
N LYS A 34 -12.68 1.09 3.59
CA LYS A 34 -13.98 1.21 2.92
C LYS A 34 -14.63 2.55 3.22
N ASN A 35 -14.72 2.91 4.50
CA ASN A 35 -15.31 4.18 4.94
C ASN A 35 -14.57 5.39 4.35
N THR A 36 -13.25 5.32 4.29
CA THR A 36 -12.41 6.35 3.67
C THR A 36 -12.75 6.54 2.19
N ILE A 37 -12.81 5.46 1.42
CA ILE A 37 -13.14 5.52 -0.01
C ILE A 37 -14.55 6.09 -0.22
N GLU A 38 -15.52 5.63 0.54
CA GLU A 38 -16.90 6.13 0.46
C GLU A 38 -17.00 7.64 0.77
N GLU A 39 -16.24 8.10 1.76
CA GLU A 39 -16.21 9.52 2.13
C GLU A 39 -15.55 10.38 1.03
N LEU A 40 -14.44 9.92 0.45
CA LEU A 40 -13.76 10.60 -0.65
C LEU A 40 -14.65 10.71 -1.89
N ILE A 41 -15.38 9.64 -2.23
CA ILE A 41 -16.34 9.63 -3.33
C ILE A 41 -17.48 10.62 -3.06
N LYS A 42 -18.07 10.62 -1.86
CA LYS A 42 -19.15 11.57 -1.49
C LYS A 42 -18.71 13.03 -1.58
N LYS A 43 -17.44 13.31 -1.28
CA LYS A 43 -16.88 14.67 -1.32
C LYS A 43 -16.28 15.04 -2.69
N ASP A 44 -16.40 14.17 -3.67
CA ASP A 44 -15.78 14.32 -5.02
C ASP A 44 -14.28 14.62 -4.95
N ILE A 45 -13.59 13.98 -4.00
CA ILE A 45 -12.13 14.10 -3.84
C ILE A 45 -11.45 12.97 -4.63
N LYS A 46 -10.57 13.35 -5.56
CA LYS A 46 -9.74 12.40 -6.31
C LYS A 46 -8.80 11.66 -5.37
N TYR A 47 -8.57 10.38 -5.59
CA TYR A 47 -7.63 9.62 -4.79
C TYR A 47 -6.87 8.58 -5.60
N TYR A 48 -5.69 8.21 -5.09
CA TYR A 48 -4.90 7.08 -5.56
C TYR A 48 -4.53 6.18 -4.39
N ILE A 49 -4.54 4.87 -4.65
CA ILE A 49 -4.08 3.86 -3.70
C ILE A 49 -2.61 3.59 -3.99
N LEU A 50 -1.77 3.70 -2.96
CA LEU A 50 -0.33 3.50 -3.05
C LEU A 50 0.08 2.32 -2.15
N GLY A 51 0.82 1.38 -2.74
CA GLY A 51 1.50 0.31 -2.01
C GLY A 51 2.85 0.78 -1.45
N GLY A 52 3.92 0.03 -1.75
CA GLY A 52 5.28 0.38 -1.32
C GLY A 52 5.90 1.59 -2.03
N GLY A 53 5.31 2.05 -3.12
CA GLY A 53 5.84 3.18 -3.90
C GLY A 53 7.06 2.85 -4.75
N SER A 54 7.33 1.56 -5.00
CA SER A 54 8.53 1.11 -5.73
C SER A 54 8.35 0.97 -7.24
N ASN A 55 7.12 1.03 -7.73
CA ASN A 55 6.80 0.88 -9.16
C ASN A 55 5.75 1.93 -9.62
N VAL A 56 5.89 3.15 -9.15
CA VAL A 56 5.03 4.28 -9.51
C VAL A 56 5.86 5.52 -9.78
N ILE A 57 5.40 6.33 -10.72
CA ILE A 57 5.89 7.70 -10.97
C ILE A 57 4.76 8.63 -10.58
N LEU A 58 4.99 9.43 -9.55
CA LEU A 58 4.03 10.41 -9.09
C LEU A 58 4.21 11.75 -9.83
N PRO A 59 3.15 12.54 -10.00
CA PRO A 59 3.24 13.79 -10.73
C PRO A 59 4.15 14.80 -10.03
N ASP A 60 4.90 15.59 -10.80
CA ASP A 60 5.79 16.64 -10.27
C ASP A 60 5.03 17.80 -9.63
N GLY A 61 3.82 18.07 -10.09
CA GLY A 61 2.95 19.11 -9.55
C GLY A 61 2.21 18.68 -8.28
N ASP A 62 1.58 19.65 -7.64
CA ASP A 62 0.74 19.39 -6.48
C ASP A 62 -0.50 18.59 -6.87
N PHE A 63 -0.88 17.66 -6.03
CA PHE A 63 -2.05 16.83 -6.20
C PHE A 63 -3.16 17.27 -5.23
N ASP A 64 -4.19 17.92 -5.76
CA ASP A 64 -5.38 18.31 -4.98
C ASP A 64 -6.30 17.10 -4.76
N GLY A 65 -5.82 16.14 -4.02
CA GLY A 65 -6.50 14.89 -3.74
C GLY A 65 -5.87 14.11 -2.60
N ALA A 66 -6.28 12.87 -2.46
CA ALA A 66 -5.84 11.99 -1.39
C ALA A 66 -4.94 10.86 -1.90
N ILE A 67 -3.88 10.58 -1.19
CA ILE A 67 -3.12 9.32 -1.31
C ILE A 67 -3.55 8.41 -0.17
N ILE A 68 -4.01 7.22 -0.51
CA ILE A 68 -4.34 6.16 0.45
C ILE A 68 -3.18 5.17 0.47
N LYS A 69 -2.45 5.13 1.58
CA LYS A 69 -1.30 4.22 1.74
C LYS A 69 -1.70 3.01 2.59
N LEU A 70 -1.44 1.81 2.07
CA LEU A 70 -1.95 0.57 2.66
C LEU A 70 -0.97 -0.13 3.62
N ASP A 71 0.13 0.50 4.00
CA ASP A 71 1.20 -0.09 4.81
C ASP A 71 0.76 -0.62 6.19
N LYS A 72 -0.34 -0.11 6.73
CA LYS A 72 -0.94 -0.63 7.97
C LYS A 72 -1.79 -1.89 7.78
N LEU A 73 -2.22 -2.19 6.55
CA LEU A 73 -2.94 -3.43 6.23
C LEU A 73 -1.92 -4.56 6.00
N ASN A 74 -1.29 -5.02 7.07
CA ASN A 74 -0.12 -5.89 7.03
C ASN A 74 -0.30 -7.19 7.83
N THR A 75 -1.53 -7.65 7.99
CA THR A 75 -1.84 -8.90 8.67
C THR A 75 -1.31 -10.11 7.91
N PHE A 76 -1.02 -11.20 8.62
CA PHE A 76 -0.62 -12.47 8.05
C PHE A 76 -1.22 -13.63 8.87
N LEU A 77 -1.89 -14.54 8.19
CA LEU A 77 -2.50 -15.72 8.81
C LEU A 77 -2.45 -16.90 7.84
N ILE A 78 -2.03 -18.05 8.31
CA ILE A 78 -2.17 -19.33 7.58
C ILE A 78 -3.27 -20.15 8.23
N LYS A 79 -4.23 -20.61 7.43
CA LYS A 79 -5.32 -21.46 7.83
C LYS A 79 -5.65 -22.47 6.73
N GLU A 80 -5.61 -23.77 7.04
CA GLU A 80 -6.00 -24.85 6.12
C GLU A 80 -5.31 -24.77 4.74
N SER A 81 -4.02 -24.56 4.72
CA SER A 81 -3.21 -24.41 3.49
C SER A 81 -3.51 -23.13 2.67
N CYS A 82 -4.26 -22.20 3.23
CA CYS A 82 -4.48 -20.87 2.65
C CYS A 82 -3.73 -19.82 3.46
N VAL A 83 -3.15 -18.86 2.75
CA VAL A 83 -2.51 -17.70 3.36
C VAL A 83 -3.43 -16.49 3.18
N PHE A 84 -3.76 -15.83 4.28
CA PHE A 84 -4.46 -14.57 4.30
C PHE A 84 -3.47 -13.48 4.68
N ALA A 85 -3.23 -12.54 3.80
CA ALA A 85 -2.26 -11.50 4.02
C ALA A 85 -2.79 -10.12 3.62
N GLY A 86 -2.46 -9.09 4.39
CA GLY A 86 -2.80 -7.73 4.07
C GLY A 86 -2.02 -7.22 2.85
N SER A 87 -2.67 -6.46 2.01
CA SER A 87 -2.07 -5.91 0.78
C SER A 87 -0.90 -4.96 1.03
N GLY A 88 -0.84 -4.35 2.21
CA GLY A 88 0.24 -3.46 2.65
C GLY A 88 1.46 -4.20 3.24
N LEU A 89 1.38 -5.51 3.46
CA LEU A 89 2.54 -6.29 3.90
C LEU A 89 3.63 -6.24 2.84
N SER A 90 4.90 -6.05 3.24
CA SER A 90 5.98 -6.09 2.26
C SER A 90 6.09 -7.48 1.64
N LEU A 91 6.43 -7.53 0.35
CA LEU A 91 6.60 -8.81 -0.35
C LEU A 91 7.66 -9.68 0.32
N ASN A 92 8.77 -9.08 0.75
CA ASN A 92 9.85 -9.80 1.44
C ASN A 92 9.41 -10.33 2.81
N GLU A 93 8.64 -9.59 3.59
CA GLU A 93 8.07 -10.08 4.85
C GLU A 93 7.08 -11.22 4.62
N PHE A 94 6.24 -11.11 3.61
CA PHE A 94 5.33 -12.19 3.21
C PHE A 94 6.09 -13.48 2.92
N ILE A 95 7.13 -13.40 2.09
CA ILE A 95 7.95 -14.57 1.73
C ILE A 95 8.64 -15.15 2.96
N LYS A 96 9.23 -14.31 3.81
CA LYS A 96 9.90 -14.73 5.03
C LYS A 96 8.94 -15.46 5.98
N LYS A 97 7.73 -14.93 6.18
CA LYS A 97 6.72 -15.56 7.02
C LYS A 97 6.25 -16.89 6.44
N CYS A 98 6.10 -17.00 5.12
CA CYS A 98 5.82 -18.26 4.45
C CYS A 98 6.95 -19.29 4.66
N LEU A 99 8.21 -18.87 4.54
CA LEU A 99 9.37 -19.73 4.79
C LEU A 99 9.42 -20.23 6.24
N ASP A 100 9.14 -19.38 7.21
CA ASP A 100 9.12 -19.74 8.64
C ASP A 100 8.06 -20.81 8.92
N GLU A 101 7.01 -20.89 8.12
CA GLU A 101 5.96 -21.92 8.18
C GLU A 101 6.21 -23.11 7.24
N GLY A 102 7.37 -23.18 6.60
CA GLY A 102 7.80 -24.29 5.72
C GLY A 102 7.34 -24.20 4.26
N TYR A 103 6.79 -23.09 3.84
CA TYR A 103 6.38 -22.88 2.45
C TYR A 103 7.47 -22.17 1.65
N THR A 104 7.96 -22.82 0.58
CA THR A 104 9.07 -22.34 -0.25
C THR A 104 8.65 -21.82 -1.63
N ASN A 105 7.34 -21.80 -1.91
CA ASN A 105 6.78 -21.51 -3.23
C ASN A 105 7.15 -20.14 -3.80
N PHE A 106 7.49 -19.16 -2.94
CA PHE A 106 7.70 -17.77 -3.33
C PHE A 106 9.15 -17.30 -3.18
N THR A 107 10.08 -18.21 -2.88
CA THR A 107 11.48 -17.84 -2.57
C THR A 107 12.20 -17.13 -3.72
N ASN A 108 11.84 -17.43 -4.96
CA ASN A 108 12.38 -16.79 -6.15
C ASN A 108 11.99 -15.31 -6.30
N LEU A 109 11.01 -14.84 -5.55
CA LEU A 109 10.56 -13.45 -5.55
C LEU A 109 11.23 -12.62 -4.45
N TYR A 110 12.03 -13.25 -3.58
CA TYR A 110 12.72 -12.54 -2.50
C TYR A 110 13.72 -11.52 -3.06
N GLY A 111 13.76 -10.34 -2.47
CA GLY A 111 14.59 -9.23 -2.91
C GLY A 111 13.88 -8.23 -3.82
N ILE A 112 12.69 -8.54 -4.34
CA ILE A 112 11.88 -7.58 -5.11
C ILE A 112 11.24 -6.59 -4.13
N PRO A 113 11.48 -5.28 -4.30
CA PRO A 113 10.92 -4.28 -3.40
C PRO A 113 9.41 -4.11 -3.65
N GLY A 114 8.69 -3.67 -2.62
CA GLY A 114 7.29 -3.32 -2.72
C GLY A 114 6.38 -4.10 -1.77
N SER A 115 5.09 -3.80 -1.84
CA SER A 115 4.05 -4.47 -1.09
C SER A 115 3.49 -5.68 -1.82
N LEU A 116 2.89 -6.60 -1.07
CA LEU A 116 2.21 -7.77 -1.63
C LEU A 116 1.10 -7.35 -2.61
N GLY A 117 0.27 -6.37 -2.23
CA GLY A 117 -0.80 -5.85 -3.09
C GLY A 117 -0.25 -5.25 -4.39
N GLY A 118 0.82 -4.46 -4.31
CA GLY A 118 1.48 -3.89 -5.47
C GLY A 118 2.06 -4.96 -6.40
N ALA A 119 2.66 -6.01 -5.84
CA ALA A 119 3.20 -7.13 -6.61
C ALA A 119 2.09 -7.90 -7.37
N ILE A 120 0.93 -8.10 -6.77
CA ILE A 120 -0.21 -8.77 -7.41
C ILE A 120 -0.78 -7.92 -8.54
N ILE A 121 -0.96 -6.62 -8.31
CA ILE A 121 -1.51 -5.70 -9.32
C ILE A 121 -0.54 -5.49 -10.48
N GLY A 122 0.76 -5.38 -10.19
CA GLY A 122 1.79 -5.07 -11.17
C GLY A 122 2.30 -6.26 -11.97
N ASN A 123 1.88 -7.46 -11.60
CA ASN A 123 2.37 -8.65 -12.27
C ASN A 123 2.13 -8.58 -13.76
#